data_04043b1cb8d1e5a009eeea828fe22fd9
#
_entry.id   04043b1cb8d1e5a009eeea828fe22fd9
#
_cell.length_a   1.000
_cell.length_b   1.000
_cell.length_c   1.000
_cell.angle_alpha   90.00
_cell.angle_beta   90.00
_cell.angle_gamma   90.00
#
_symmetry.space_group_name_H-M   'P 1'
#
loop_
_entity.id
_entity.type
_entity.pdbx_description
1 polymer ?
#
loop_
_entity_poly.entity_id
_entity_poly.type
_entity_poly.pdbx_seq_one_letter_code
_entity_poly.pdbx_strand_id
1 'polypeptide(L)'
;MHKGGTQHKAYPKTLSDRIYIHLKESIMKGDIKPNQRVMEKDIAAEFGISTTPVREAILRLSGEGLIRIDSHKEAVVRELSHKELMNIYEAMVCIDEKCVQLAYKREKAATIEEMTKYMAEMDDYWRKSEVEKYLECNEQMHLKIAELCGNEFLFQMRQMINAQLGRYRPLRLFMFSNSKAIDQYMTTTNMLLQAMTADDMEKIGRIEPEDWIRHLPGENEWLAYKEK
;
A
#
# COMPACT_ATOMS: atom_id res chain seq x y z
N MET A 1 -9.94 -10.53 -31.59
CA MET A 1 -9.72 -11.68 -30.68
C MET A 1 -8.94 -11.17 -29.47
N HIS A 2 -9.66 -10.77 -28.43
CA HIS A 2 -9.07 -10.30 -27.17
C HIS A 2 -8.73 -11.51 -26.30
N LYS A 3 -7.44 -11.72 -26.08
CA LYS A 3 -6.99 -12.62 -25.00
C LYS A 3 -6.94 -11.79 -23.71
N GLY A 4 -7.94 -11.97 -22.85
CA GLY A 4 -7.94 -11.44 -21.51
C GLY A 4 -6.73 -11.96 -20.74
N GLY A 5 -5.91 -11.03 -20.25
CA GLY A 5 -4.83 -11.32 -19.31
C GLY A 5 -5.45 -11.71 -17.96
N THR A 6 -5.54 -13.00 -17.70
CA THR A 6 -5.82 -13.52 -16.37
C THR A 6 -4.68 -13.09 -15.43
N GLN A 7 -5.00 -12.22 -14.48
CA GLN A 7 -4.14 -12.04 -13.30
C GLN A 7 -3.92 -13.42 -12.67
N HIS A 8 -2.73 -13.97 -12.84
CA HIS A 8 -2.30 -15.13 -12.07
C HIS A 8 -2.20 -14.70 -10.59
N LYS A 9 -3.26 -14.90 -9.81
CA LYS A 9 -3.09 -15.10 -8.36
C LYS A 9 -2.07 -16.22 -8.24
N ALA A 10 -0.83 -15.87 -7.87
CA ALA A 10 0.21 -16.85 -7.64
C ALA A 10 -0.27 -17.78 -6.52
N TYR A 11 -0.67 -18.99 -6.86
CA TYR A 11 -1.02 -20.00 -5.87
C TYR A 11 0.17 -20.20 -4.94
N PRO A 12 -0.03 -20.25 -3.62
CA PRO A 12 1.04 -20.46 -2.66
C PRO A 12 1.76 -21.79 -2.99
N LYS A 13 3.04 -21.69 -3.38
CA LYS A 13 3.83 -22.83 -3.83
C LYS A 13 4.26 -23.73 -2.68
N THR A 14 4.39 -23.15 -1.47
CA THR A 14 4.89 -23.87 -0.28
C THR A 14 3.93 -23.75 0.91
N LEU A 15 4.12 -24.60 1.92
CA LEU A 15 3.39 -24.47 3.19
C LEU A 15 3.71 -23.14 3.87
N SER A 16 4.95 -22.70 3.83
CA SER A 16 5.37 -21.40 4.37
C SER A 16 4.64 -20.24 3.69
N ASP A 17 4.45 -20.29 2.36
CA ASP A 17 3.68 -19.26 1.64
C ASP A 17 2.20 -19.22 2.08
N ARG A 18 1.60 -20.38 2.29
CA ARG A 18 0.21 -20.47 2.76
C ARG A 18 0.05 -19.88 4.16
N ILE A 19 0.94 -20.22 5.08
CA ILE A 19 0.93 -19.67 6.44
C ILE A 19 1.20 -18.17 6.43
N TYR A 20 2.18 -17.72 5.63
CA TYR A 20 2.45 -16.31 5.47
C TYR A 20 1.23 -15.52 5.02
N ILE A 21 0.52 -15.98 3.97
CA ILE A 21 -0.69 -15.34 3.45
C ILE A 21 -1.78 -15.32 4.53
N HIS A 22 -2.04 -16.46 5.18
CA HIS A 22 -3.04 -16.57 6.25
C HIS A 22 -2.76 -15.60 7.40
N LEU A 23 -1.56 -15.61 7.96
CA LEU A 23 -1.19 -14.71 9.06
C LEU A 23 -1.25 -13.25 8.64
N LYS A 24 -0.77 -12.93 7.44
CA LYS A 24 -0.85 -11.57 6.89
C LYS A 24 -2.29 -11.08 6.80
N GLU A 25 -3.18 -11.87 6.22
CA GLU A 25 -4.59 -11.54 6.12
C GLU A 25 -5.26 -11.38 7.48
N SER A 26 -4.98 -12.29 8.44
CA SER A 26 -5.53 -12.22 9.79
C SER A 26 -5.07 -10.98 10.56
N ILE A 27 -3.81 -10.58 10.41
CA ILE A 27 -3.30 -9.32 10.97
C ILE A 27 -3.96 -8.13 10.29
N MET A 28 -4.08 -8.15 8.97
CA MET A 28 -4.67 -7.05 8.19
C MET A 28 -6.16 -6.86 8.45
N LYS A 29 -6.90 -7.95 8.73
CA LYS A 29 -8.33 -7.92 9.10
C LYS A 29 -8.56 -7.57 10.58
N GLY A 30 -7.50 -7.63 11.40
CA GLY A 30 -7.60 -7.41 12.84
C GLY A 30 -8.05 -8.65 13.65
N ASP A 31 -8.09 -9.82 13.02
CA ASP A 31 -8.36 -11.10 13.72
C ASP A 31 -7.23 -11.40 14.71
N ILE A 32 -5.98 -11.08 14.35
CA ILE A 32 -4.83 -11.07 15.25
C ILE A 32 -4.53 -9.61 15.58
N LYS A 33 -4.73 -9.24 16.83
CA LYS A 33 -4.69 -7.84 17.30
C LYS A 33 -3.26 -7.32 17.47
N PRO A 34 -3.06 -5.99 17.38
CA PRO A 34 -1.81 -5.36 17.80
C PRO A 34 -1.41 -5.80 19.22
N ASN A 35 -0.11 -5.97 19.45
CA ASN A 35 0.48 -6.50 20.68
C ASN A 35 0.11 -7.96 21.03
N GLN A 36 -0.68 -8.64 20.21
CA GLN A 36 -0.96 -10.07 20.41
C GLN A 36 0.28 -10.91 20.02
N ARG A 37 0.56 -11.93 20.83
CA ARG A 37 1.63 -12.92 20.55
C ARG A 37 1.16 -13.89 19.48
N VAL A 38 2.06 -14.22 18.57
CA VAL A 38 1.88 -15.24 17.52
C VAL A 38 2.73 -16.45 17.90
N MET A 39 2.08 -17.47 18.43
CA MET A 39 2.79 -18.68 18.91
C MET A 39 2.98 -19.67 17.79
N GLU A 40 4.24 -19.97 17.42
CA GLU A 40 4.58 -20.94 16.36
C GLU A 40 3.88 -22.29 16.56
N LYS A 41 3.79 -22.75 17.81
CA LYS A 41 3.18 -24.04 18.15
C LYS A 41 1.68 -24.08 17.91
N ASP A 42 0.98 -22.99 18.21
CA ASP A 42 -0.47 -22.91 18.06
C ASP A 42 -0.85 -22.92 16.57
N ILE A 43 -0.15 -22.12 15.76
CA ILE A 43 -0.34 -22.09 14.30
C ILE A 43 0.03 -23.44 13.68
N ALA A 44 1.12 -24.07 14.11
CA ALA A 44 1.52 -25.38 13.61
C ALA A 44 0.46 -26.46 13.94
N ALA A 45 -0.12 -26.42 15.15
CA ALA A 45 -1.20 -27.31 15.56
C ALA A 45 -2.48 -27.09 14.76
N GLU A 46 -2.89 -25.82 14.55
CA GLU A 46 -4.07 -25.44 13.75
C GLU A 46 -3.99 -25.99 12.31
N PHE A 47 -2.80 -25.90 11.70
CA PHE A 47 -2.60 -26.34 10.31
C PHE A 47 -2.14 -27.81 10.18
N GLY A 48 -1.90 -28.51 11.29
CA GLY A 48 -1.43 -29.90 11.28
C GLY A 48 -0.04 -30.09 10.66
N ILE A 49 0.87 -29.12 10.88
CA ILE A 49 2.22 -29.08 10.28
C ILE A 49 3.32 -28.94 11.34
N SER A 50 4.57 -29.01 10.92
CA SER A 50 5.71 -28.67 11.79
C SER A 50 5.84 -27.15 11.99
N THR A 51 6.61 -26.75 13.01
CA THR A 51 6.85 -25.31 13.31
C THR A 51 7.79 -24.64 12.30
N THR A 52 8.55 -25.38 11.50
CA THR A 52 9.52 -24.82 10.55
C THR A 52 8.88 -23.88 9.52
N PRO A 53 7.86 -24.27 8.73
CA PRO A 53 7.22 -23.37 7.77
C PRO A 53 6.50 -22.19 8.44
N VAL A 54 6.04 -22.36 9.68
CA VAL A 54 5.44 -21.27 10.47
C VAL A 54 6.51 -20.23 10.83
N ARG A 55 7.67 -20.67 11.29
CA ARG A 55 8.80 -19.79 11.62
C ARG A 55 9.28 -19.00 10.40
N GLU A 56 9.38 -19.63 9.24
CA GLU A 56 9.73 -18.96 7.99
C GLU A 56 8.71 -17.86 7.63
N ALA A 57 7.42 -18.17 7.76
CA ALA A 57 6.35 -17.18 7.54
C ALA A 57 6.45 -16.00 8.51
N ILE A 58 6.68 -16.26 9.81
CA ILE A 58 6.86 -15.23 10.84
C ILE A 58 8.10 -14.39 10.57
N LEU A 59 9.21 -14.97 10.15
CA LEU A 59 10.41 -14.22 9.77
C LEU A 59 10.16 -13.29 8.58
N ARG A 60 9.41 -13.73 7.57
CA ARG A 60 9.01 -12.88 6.44
C ARG A 60 8.14 -11.71 6.90
N LEU A 61 7.12 -11.98 7.73
CA LEU A 61 6.26 -10.94 8.31
C LEU A 61 7.03 -9.97 9.20
N SER A 62 8.06 -10.45 9.88
CA SER A 62 8.97 -9.60 10.65
C SER A 62 9.83 -8.71 9.75
N GLY A 63 10.33 -9.23 8.64
CA GLY A 63 11.03 -8.44 7.61
C GLY A 63 10.15 -7.36 6.99
N GLU A 64 8.84 -7.61 6.89
CA GLU A 64 7.84 -6.63 6.44
C GLU A 64 7.38 -5.68 7.56
N GLY A 65 7.85 -5.88 8.79
CA GLY A 65 7.50 -5.05 9.95
C GLY A 65 6.07 -5.25 10.48
N LEU A 66 5.37 -6.32 10.08
CA LEU A 66 4.05 -6.69 10.63
C LEU A 66 4.17 -7.35 12.00
N ILE A 67 5.24 -8.08 12.22
CA ILE A 67 5.57 -8.76 13.47
C ILE A 67 6.93 -8.23 13.96
N ARG A 68 7.06 -8.02 15.26
CA ARG A 68 8.38 -7.86 15.91
C ARG A 68 8.76 -9.17 16.58
N ILE A 69 10.01 -9.55 16.50
CA ILE A 69 10.58 -10.66 17.25
C ILE A 69 11.49 -10.04 18.32
N ASP A 70 11.13 -10.25 19.58
CA ASP A 70 11.88 -9.71 20.70
C ASP A 70 13.11 -10.57 21.07
N SER A 71 13.87 -10.13 22.07
CA SER A 71 15.08 -10.81 22.55
C SER A 71 14.82 -12.22 23.08
N HIS A 72 13.57 -12.52 23.48
CA HIS A 72 13.15 -13.85 23.96
C HIS A 72 12.58 -14.73 22.84
N LYS A 73 12.73 -14.31 21.56
CA LYS A 73 12.20 -14.97 20.35
C LYS A 73 10.67 -15.06 20.34
N GLU A 74 9.99 -14.17 21.06
CA GLU A 74 8.54 -14.05 21.00
C GLU A 74 8.15 -13.21 19.78
N ALA A 75 7.29 -13.77 18.95
CA ALA A 75 6.70 -13.07 17.80
C ALA A 75 5.44 -12.33 18.28
N VAL A 76 5.39 -11.02 18.07
CA VAL A 76 4.30 -10.14 18.51
C VAL A 76 3.88 -9.25 17.36
N VAL A 77 2.56 -9.13 17.11
CA VAL A 77 2.04 -8.20 16.11
C VAL A 77 2.40 -6.77 16.51
N ARG A 78 3.03 -6.03 15.61
CA ARG A 78 3.43 -4.65 15.91
C ARG A 78 2.21 -3.76 16.07
N GLU A 79 2.23 -2.95 17.10
CA GLU A 79 1.28 -1.86 17.24
C GLU A 79 1.54 -0.80 16.18
N LEU A 80 0.46 -0.30 15.59
CA LEU A 80 0.51 0.81 14.66
C LEU A 80 0.66 2.12 15.44
N SER A 81 1.39 3.06 14.88
CA SER A 81 1.60 4.40 15.43
C SER A 81 1.23 5.45 14.40
N HIS A 82 0.47 6.47 14.81
CA HIS A 82 0.16 7.61 13.94
C HIS A 82 1.44 8.28 13.43
N LYS A 83 2.41 8.51 14.30
CA LYS A 83 3.71 9.08 13.91
C LYS A 83 4.42 8.23 12.87
N GLU A 84 4.41 6.89 13.02
CA GLU A 84 5.03 5.99 12.05
C GLU A 84 4.30 6.06 10.70
N LEU A 85 2.97 6.10 10.70
CA LEU A 85 2.18 6.26 9.48
C LEU A 85 2.52 7.57 8.76
N MET A 86 2.60 8.69 9.48
CA MET A 86 2.97 9.98 8.90
C MET A 86 4.39 9.96 8.31
N ASN A 87 5.36 9.36 9.00
CA ASN A 87 6.71 9.19 8.47
C ASN A 87 6.73 8.35 7.18
N ILE A 88 5.87 7.31 7.08
CA ILE A 88 5.73 6.49 5.86
C ILE A 88 5.16 7.34 4.71
N TYR A 89 4.15 8.16 4.98
CA TYR A 89 3.57 9.05 3.96
C TYR A 89 4.56 10.12 3.48
N GLU A 90 5.32 10.74 4.38
CA GLU A 90 6.36 11.70 4.02
C GLU A 90 7.42 11.06 3.08
N ALA A 91 7.89 9.87 3.44
CA ALA A 91 8.83 9.13 2.59
C ALA A 91 8.19 8.73 1.24
N MET A 92 6.91 8.32 1.26
CA MET A 92 6.16 7.93 0.07
C MET A 92 6.09 9.07 -0.93
N VAL A 93 5.71 10.26 -0.50
CA VAL A 93 5.55 11.42 -1.38
C VAL A 93 6.86 11.76 -2.07
N CYS A 94 7.98 11.79 -1.34
CA CYS A 94 9.30 12.06 -1.93
C CYS A 94 9.67 11.02 -3.02
N ILE A 95 9.34 9.74 -2.78
CA ILE A 95 9.64 8.67 -3.73
C ILE A 95 8.70 8.75 -4.94
N ASP A 96 7.39 8.93 -4.72
CA ASP A 96 6.40 8.99 -5.78
C ASP A 96 6.64 10.19 -6.70
N GLU A 97 6.94 11.37 -6.15
CA GLU A 97 7.33 12.56 -6.92
C GLU A 97 8.51 12.23 -7.85
N LYS A 98 9.57 11.64 -7.29
CA LYS A 98 10.74 11.30 -8.09
C LYS A 98 10.47 10.25 -9.15
N CYS A 99 9.63 9.25 -8.83
CA CYS A 99 9.20 8.24 -9.79
C CYS A 99 8.42 8.87 -10.94
N VAL A 100 7.44 9.74 -10.67
CA VAL A 100 6.65 10.43 -11.69
C VAL A 100 7.55 11.29 -12.59
N GLN A 101 8.45 12.10 -12.02
CA GLN A 101 9.39 12.93 -12.79
C GLN A 101 10.25 12.10 -13.75
N LEU A 102 10.80 10.99 -13.28
CA LEU A 102 11.65 10.12 -14.08
C LEU A 102 10.86 9.34 -15.13
N ALA A 103 9.69 8.80 -14.76
CA ALA A 103 8.80 8.09 -15.67
C ALA A 103 8.35 9.03 -16.81
N TYR A 104 7.90 10.22 -16.48
CA TYR A 104 7.51 11.22 -17.48
C TYR A 104 8.65 11.62 -18.40
N LYS A 105 9.86 11.77 -17.86
CA LYS A 105 11.05 12.12 -18.67
C LYS A 105 11.47 10.99 -19.62
N ARG A 106 11.34 9.73 -19.20
CA ARG A 106 11.88 8.56 -19.91
C ARG A 106 10.84 7.89 -20.81
N GLU A 107 9.60 7.78 -20.29
CA GLU A 107 8.51 7.01 -20.88
C GLU A 107 7.21 7.84 -20.85
N LYS A 108 7.27 9.07 -21.40
CA LYS A 108 6.17 10.06 -21.36
C LYS A 108 4.82 9.48 -21.78
N ALA A 109 4.77 8.86 -22.97
CA ALA A 109 3.51 8.35 -23.52
C ALA A 109 2.93 7.22 -22.65
N ALA A 110 3.77 6.25 -22.23
CA ALA A 110 3.35 5.16 -21.37
C ALA A 110 2.93 5.65 -19.98
N THR A 111 3.60 6.67 -19.43
CA THR A 111 3.25 7.25 -18.13
C THR A 111 1.87 7.90 -18.17
N ILE A 112 1.57 8.70 -19.19
CA ILE A 112 0.26 9.34 -19.38
C ILE A 112 -0.84 8.29 -19.59
N GLU A 113 -0.59 7.29 -20.44
CA GLU A 113 -1.53 6.21 -20.73
C GLU A 113 -1.90 5.42 -19.47
N GLU A 114 -0.91 4.98 -18.70
CA GLU A 114 -1.16 4.20 -17.48
C GLU A 114 -1.84 5.04 -16.39
N MET A 115 -1.43 6.29 -16.19
CA MET A 115 -2.11 7.20 -15.26
C MET A 115 -3.57 7.41 -15.66
N THR A 116 -3.84 7.65 -16.95
CA THR A 116 -5.21 7.84 -17.46
C THR A 116 -6.08 6.62 -17.18
N LYS A 117 -5.56 5.43 -17.46
CA LYS A 117 -6.25 4.16 -17.24
C LYS A 117 -6.59 3.96 -15.75
N TYR A 118 -5.59 4.07 -14.87
CA TYR A 118 -5.80 3.87 -13.44
C TYR A 118 -6.72 4.93 -12.82
N MET A 119 -6.62 6.18 -13.26
CA MET A 119 -7.51 7.25 -12.81
C MET A 119 -8.97 6.97 -13.17
N ALA A 120 -9.24 6.45 -14.37
CA ALA A 120 -10.59 6.07 -14.78
C ALA A 120 -11.13 4.89 -13.95
N GLU A 121 -10.30 3.89 -13.66
CA GLU A 121 -10.68 2.75 -12.80
C GLU A 121 -10.94 3.21 -11.35
N MET A 122 -10.10 4.09 -10.79
CA MET A 122 -10.28 4.65 -9.45
C MET A 122 -11.57 5.48 -9.33
N ASP A 123 -11.90 6.30 -10.34
CA ASP A 123 -13.15 7.08 -10.38
C ASP A 123 -14.38 6.15 -10.39
N ASP A 124 -14.34 5.06 -11.16
CA ASP A 124 -15.41 4.06 -11.19
C ASP A 124 -15.59 3.37 -9.83
N TYR A 125 -14.50 2.92 -9.19
CA TYR A 125 -14.55 2.33 -7.85
C TYR A 125 -15.06 3.32 -6.80
N TRP A 126 -14.62 4.57 -6.85
CA TRP A 126 -15.07 5.61 -5.93
C TRP A 126 -16.57 5.87 -6.05
N ARG A 127 -17.09 6.02 -7.28
CA ARG A 127 -18.54 6.20 -7.53
C ARG A 127 -19.40 5.02 -7.06
N LYS A 128 -18.82 3.82 -7.04
CA LYS A 128 -19.47 2.61 -6.52
C LYS A 128 -19.31 2.42 -5.03
N SER A 129 -18.64 3.34 -4.33
CA SER A 129 -18.28 3.23 -2.91
C SER A 129 -17.43 1.98 -2.60
N GLU A 130 -16.68 1.48 -3.57
CA GLU A 130 -15.78 0.33 -3.44
C GLU A 130 -14.38 0.81 -2.97
N VAL A 131 -14.31 1.40 -1.76
CA VAL A 131 -13.10 2.06 -1.23
C VAL A 131 -11.89 1.11 -1.19
N GLU A 132 -12.09 -0.17 -0.89
CA GLU A 132 -11.01 -1.16 -0.88
C GLU A 132 -10.37 -1.32 -2.25
N LYS A 133 -11.18 -1.48 -3.29
CA LYS A 133 -10.68 -1.58 -4.68
C LYS A 133 -10.05 -0.29 -5.17
N TYR A 134 -10.60 0.86 -4.74
CA TYR A 134 -9.99 2.16 -5.00
C TYR A 134 -8.56 2.23 -4.46
N LEU A 135 -8.35 1.86 -3.18
CA LEU A 135 -7.02 1.87 -2.57
C LEU A 135 -6.06 0.88 -3.24
N GLU A 136 -6.54 -0.31 -3.62
CA GLU A 136 -5.73 -1.27 -4.37
C GLU A 136 -5.32 -0.74 -5.75
N CYS A 137 -6.27 -0.15 -6.48
CA CYS A 137 -6.02 0.44 -7.79
C CYS A 137 -4.99 1.59 -7.69
N ASN A 138 -5.13 2.46 -6.69
CA ASN A 138 -4.19 3.53 -6.41
C ASN A 138 -2.78 3.00 -6.13
N GLU A 139 -2.65 1.97 -5.29
CA GLU A 139 -1.35 1.33 -5.02
C GLU A 139 -0.71 0.74 -6.28
N GLN A 140 -1.51 0.13 -7.16
CA GLN A 140 -1.02 -0.43 -8.42
C GLN A 140 -0.58 0.67 -9.40
N MET A 141 -1.29 1.80 -9.46
CA MET A 141 -0.88 2.96 -10.25
C MET A 141 0.52 3.43 -9.85
N HIS A 142 0.74 3.68 -8.57
CA HIS A 142 2.04 4.15 -8.08
C HIS A 142 3.16 3.14 -8.33
N LEU A 143 2.90 1.84 -8.16
CA LEU A 143 3.88 0.80 -8.49
C LEU A 143 4.20 0.78 -9.98
N LYS A 144 3.19 0.95 -10.85
CA LYS A 144 3.40 1.00 -12.31
C LYS A 144 4.24 2.20 -12.73
N ILE A 145 3.97 3.37 -12.15
CA ILE A 145 4.78 4.57 -12.38
C ILE A 145 6.22 4.39 -11.86
N ALA A 146 6.38 3.75 -10.70
CA ALA A 146 7.71 3.44 -10.17
C ALA A 146 8.48 2.43 -11.06
N GLU A 147 7.80 1.50 -11.71
CA GLU A 147 8.39 0.61 -12.73
C GLU A 147 8.84 1.42 -13.95
N LEU A 148 7.96 2.27 -14.49
CA LEU A 148 8.25 3.11 -15.66
C LEU A 148 9.36 4.14 -15.41
N CYS A 149 9.62 4.52 -14.15
CA CYS A 149 10.71 5.42 -13.82
C CYS A 149 12.10 4.87 -14.19
N GLY A 150 12.21 3.55 -14.41
CA GLY A 150 13.46 2.88 -14.84
C GLY A 150 14.60 2.99 -13.82
N ASN A 151 14.27 3.18 -12.54
CA ASN A 151 15.22 3.16 -11.42
C ASN A 151 14.82 2.06 -10.45
N GLU A 152 15.53 0.93 -10.51
CA GLU A 152 15.27 -0.27 -9.72
C GLU A 152 15.24 0.01 -8.20
N PHE A 153 16.11 0.89 -7.70
CA PHE A 153 16.14 1.24 -6.27
C PHE A 153 14.89 2.00 -5.83
N LEU A 154 14.41 2.95 -6.63
CA LEU A 154 13.16 3.65 -6.34
C LEU A 154 11.96 2.70 -6.40
N PHE A 155 11.93 1.77 -7.35
CA PHE A 155 10.91 0.75 -7.44
C PHE A 155 10.89 -0.15 -6.20
N GLN A 156 12.05 -0.64 -5.75
CA GLN A 156 12.16 -1.43 -4.52
C GLN A 156 11.74 -0.65 -3.28
N MET A 157 12.13 0.61 -3.16
CA MET A 157 11.68 1.49 -2.07
C MET A 157 10.17 1.67 -2.08
N ARG A 158 9.55 1.85 -3.25
CA ARG A 158 8.09 1.98 -3.38
C ARG A 158 7.36 0.70 -3.00
N GLN A 159 7.89 -0.47 -3.38
CA GLN A 159 7.36 -1.76 -2.95
C GLN A 159 7.43 -1.92 -1.42
N MET A 160 8.54 -1.52 -0.80
CA MET A 160 8.70 -1.55 0.65
C MET A 160 7.67 -0.63 1.35
N ILE A 161 7.44 0.56 0.82
CA ILE A 161 6.41 1.49 1.33
C ILE A 161 5.02 0.86 1.23
N ASN A 162 4.67 0.23 0.11
CA ASN A 162 3.39 -0.47 -0.03
C ASN A 162 3.20 -1.57 1.02
N ALA A 163 4.24 -2.36 1.28
CA ALA A 163 4.21 -3.37 2.32
C ALA A 163 3.97 -2.75 3.72
N GLN A 164 4.60 -1.61 4.02
CA GLN A 164 4.39 -0.89 5.27
C GLN A 164 2.98 -0.30 5.36
N LEU A 165 2.47 0.34 4.29
CA LEU A 165 1.10 0.89 4.24
C LEU A 165 0.04 -0.20 4.35
N GLY A 166 0.32 -1.41 3.87
CA GLY A 166 -0.55 -2.56 4.02
C GLY A 166 -0.93 -2.85 5.47
N ARG A 167 -0.03 -2.60 6.43
CA ARG A 167 -0.29 -2.75 7.88
C ARG A 167 -1.39 -1.82 8.38
N TYR A 168 -1.56 -0.68 7.74
CA TYR A 168 -2.54 0.35 8.07
C TYR A 168 -3.84 0.21 7.26
N ARG A 169 -4.02 -0.89 6.51
CA ARG A 169 -5.18 -1.05 5.62
C ARG A 169 -6.53 -0.89 6.33
N PRO A 170 -6.81 -1.50 7.50
CA PRO A 170 -8.09 -1.31 8.19
C PRO A 170 -8.32 0.14 8.61
N LEU A 171 -7.27 0.81 9.09
CA LEU A 171 -7.31 2.22 9.42
C LEU A 171 -7.57 3.07 8.18
N ARG A 172 -6.83 2.84 7.09
CA ARG A 172 -7.00 3.57 5.83
C ARG A 172 -8.42 3.40 5.27
N LEU A 173 -8.97 2.18 5.29
CA LEU A 173 -10.36 1.95 4.90
C LEU A 173 -11.34 2.76 5.74
N PHE A 174 -11.19 2.74 7.07
CA PHE A 174 -12.01 3.54 7.97
C PHE A 174 -11.91 5.05 7.67
N MET A 175 -10.69 5.54 7.51
CA MET A 175 -10.40 6.95 7.29
C MET A 175 -10.97 7.46 5.96
N PHE A 176 -10.77 6.70 4.89
CA PHE A 176 -11.18 7.11 3.54
C PHE A 176 -12.67 6.87 3.27
N SER A 177 -13.35 5.96 3.98
CA SER A 177 -14.79 5.72 3.80
C SER A 177 -15.67 6.92 4.15
N ASN A 178 -15.16 7.89 4.93
CA ASN A 178 -15.92 9.02 5.44
C ASN A 178 -15.28 10.39 5.17
N SER A 179 -14.29 10.46 4.30
CA SER A 179 -13.51 11.69 4.11
C SER A 179 -13.59 12.24 2.68
N LYS A 180 -13.49 13.56 2.59
CA LYS A 180 -13.27 14.27 1.31
C LYS A 180 -11.85 14.12 0.78
N ALA A 181 -10.99 13.38 1.46
CA ALA A 181 -9.59 13.21 1.10
C ALA A 181 -9.42 12.56 -0.28
N ILE A 182 -10.29 11.59 -0.62
CA ILE A 182 -10.26 10.96 -1.94
C ILE A 182 -10.62 11.95 -3.04
N ASP A 183 -11.65 12.77 -2.86
CA ASP A 183 -12.06 13.77 -3.86
C ASP A 183 -10.92 14.74 -4.14
N GLN A 184 -10.23 15.19 -3.10
CA GLN A 184 -9.10 16.10 -3.20
C GLN A 184 -7.89 15.43 -3.86
N TYR A 185 -7.57 14.20 -3.45
CA TYR A 185 -6.52 13.41 -4.09
C TYR A 185 -6.80 13.21 -5.58
N MET A 186 -8.02 12.82 -5.96
CA MET A 186 -8.42 12.66 -7.35
C MET A 186 -8.31 13.98 -8.13
N THR A 187 -8.67 15.10 -7.50
CA THR A 187 -8.54 16.43 -8.11
C THR A 187 -7.08 16.77 -8.40
N THR A 188 -6.19 16.61 -7.41
CA THR A 188 -4.75 16.89 -7.57
C THR A 188 -4.11 15.98 -8.62
N THR A 189 -4.44 14.69 -8.62
CA THR A 189 -3.91 13.73 -9.61
C THR A 189 -4.40 14.06 -11.02
N ASN A 190 -5.67 14.47 -11.18
CA ASN A 190 -6.21 14.92 -12.47
C ASN A 190 -5.53 16.21 -12.97
N MET A 191 -5.23 17.17 -12.10
CA MET A 191 -4.49 18.38 -12.46
C MET A 191 -3.08 18.02 -12.97
N LEU A 192 -2.38 17.09 -12.29
CA LEU A 192 -1.07 16.61 -12.72
C LEU A 192 -1.16 15.92 -14.10
N LEU A 193 -2.12 15.03 -14.30
CA LEU A 193 -2.31 14.33 -15.57
C LEU A 193 -2.63 15.29 -16.72
N GLN A 194 -3.46 16.29 -16.48
CA GLN A 194 -3.76 17.33 -17.47
C GLN A 194 -2.51 18.15 -17.83
N ALA A 195 -1.71 18.55 -16.83
CA ALA A 195 -0.47 19.28 -17.06
C ALA A 195 0.55 18.43 -17.85
N MET A 196 0.67 17.14 -17.54
CA MET A 196 1.53 16.21 -18.26
C MET A 196 1.07 16.00 -19.71
N THR A 197 -0.23 15.90 -19.95
CA THR A 197 -0.82 15.76 -21.28
C THR A 197 -0.59 17.01 -22.13
N ALA A 198 -0.68 18.19 -21.52
CA ALA A 198 -0.44 19.47 -22.17
C ALA A 198 1.05 19.84 -22.30
N ASP A 199 1.96 19.04 -21.75
CA ASP A 199 3.40 19.32 -21.63
C ASP A 199 3.71 20.62 -20.89
N ASP A 200 2.87 20.98 -19.93
CA ASP A 200 2.98 22.19 -19.14
C ASP A 200 3.92 21.98 -17.94
N MET A 201 5.22 22.09 -18.20
CA MET A 201 6.26 21.87 -17.18
C MET A 201 6.14 22.83 -15.98
N GLU A 202 5.61 24.02 -16.19
CA GLU A 202 5.41 24.99 -15.09
C GLU A 202 4.32 24.51 -14.12
N LYS A 203 3.20 23.99 -14.65
CA LYS A 203 2.14 23.42 -13.82
C LYS A 203 2.55 22.12 -13.15
N ILE A 204 3.29 21.25 -13.86
CA ILE A 204 3.84 20.01 -13.28
C ILE A 204 4.70 20.35 -12.05
N GLY A 205 5.55 21.36 -12.15
CA GLY A 205 6.44 21.79 -11.07
C GLY A 205 5.76 22.57 -9.94
N ARG A 206 4.49 22.98 -10.09
CA ARG A 206 3.72 23.67 -9.04
C ARG A 206 2.91 22.76 -8.14
N ILE A 207 2.80 21.47 -8.47
CA ILE A 207 2.09 20.49 -7.64
C ILE A 207 3.06 20.04 -6.55
N GLU A 208 2.91 20.65 -5.39
CA GLU A 208 3.80 20.41 -4.25
C GLU A 208 3.51 19.04 -3.62
N PRO A 209 4.54 18.33 -3.16
CA PRO A 209 4.39 17.06 -2.44
C PRO A 209 3.43 17.17 -1.24
N GLU A 210 3.41 18.33 -0.56
CA GLU A 210 2.53 18.62 0.56
C GLU A 210 1.05 18.61 0.19
N ASP A 211 0.70 18.85 -1.07
CA ASP A 211 -0.68 18.79 -1.54
C ASP A 211 -1.26 17.38 -1.45
N TRP A 212 -0.42 16.36 -1.49
CA TRP A 212 -0.81 14.96 -1.32
C TRP A 212 -0.98 14.57 0.15
N ILE A 213 -0.15 15.16 1.05
CA ILE A 213 -0.14 14.84 2.48
C ILE A 213 -1.22 15.65 3.22
N ARG A 214 -1.53 16.86 2.79
CA ARG A 214 -2.44 17.81 3.46
C ARG A 214 -3.83 17.22 3.73
N HIS A 215 -4.24 16.24 2.95
CA HIS A 215 -5.55 15.61 3.03
C HIS A 215 -5.54 14.27 3.72
N LEU A 216 -4.38 13.86 4.25
CA LEU A 216 -4.29 12.64 5.04
C LEU A 216 -4.99 12.85 6.38
N PRO A 217 -5.63 11.78 6.88
CA PRO A 217 -6.35 11.85 8.14
C PRO A 217 -5.43 12.20 9.30
N GLY A 218 -5.87 13.17 10.10
CA GLY A 218 -5.15 13.68 11.24
C GLY A 218 -5.23 12.78 12.48
N GLU A 219 -4.73 13.31 13.60
CA GLU A 219 -4.70 12.60 14.89
C GLU A 219 -6.11 12.27 15.41
N ASN A 220 -7.11 13.12 15.12
CA ASN A 220 -8.49 12.91 15.55
C ASN A 220 -9.12 11.67 14.91
N GLU A 221 -8.91 11.45 13.60
CA GLU A 221 -9.40 10.27 12.90
C GLU A 221 -8.67 9.01 13.38
N TRP A 222 -7.39 9.14 13.72
CA TRP A 222 -6.61 8.07 14.34
C TRP A 222 -7.19 7.66 15.70
N LEU A 223 -7.49 8.62 16.57
CA LEU A 223 -8.09 8.36 17.89
C LEU A 223 -9.47 7.72 17.75
N ALA A 224 -10.31 8.24 16.85
CA ALA A 224 -11.63 7.66 16.59
C ALA A 224 -11.59 6.21 16.06
N TYR A 225 -10.54 5.83 15.35
CA TYR A 225 -10.33 4.44 14.93
C TYR A 225 -9.95 3.54 16.10
N LYS A 226 -9.12 4.02 17.04
CA LYS A 226 -8.68 3.22 18.21
C LYS A 226 -9.77 2.96 19.24
N GLU A 227 -10.83 3.76 19.25
CA GLU A 227 -11.97 3.61 20.14
C GLU A 227 -13.01 2.58 19.66
N LYS A 228 -12.87 2.05 18.46
CA LYS A 228 -13.72 0.98 17.86
C LYS A 228 -13.12 -0.39 18.05
#